data_f6762080c0dde24c7ae0ad99e82dabcd
#
_entry.id   f6762080c0dde24c7ae0ad99e82dabcd
#
_cell.length_a   1.000
_cell.length_b   1.000
_cell.length_c   1.000
_cell.angle_alpha   90.00
_cell.angle_beta   90.00
_cell.angle_gamma   90.00
#
_symmetry.space_group_name_H-M   'P 1'
#
loop_
_entity.id
_entity.type
_entity.pdbx_description
1 polymer ?
#
loop_
_entity_poly.entity_id
_entity_poly.type
_entity_poly.pdbx_seq_one_letter_code
_entity_poly.pdbx_strand_id
1 'polypeptide(L)'
;MEKIVIALGGNALQSGNSGATAEAQLEVVKKTCEYIAEISMKGYDIGLVHGNGPQVGRILLASETAKDVTPAMPFDVCGAMSQGYIGYHLQQALKYA
;
A
#
# COMPACT_ATOMS: atom_id res chain seq x y z
N MET A 1 -15.18 -23.65 2.72
CA MET A 1 -14.87 -22.24 3.01
C MET A 1 -14.71 -21.48 1.71
N GLU A 2 -15.47 -20.43 1.54
CA GLU A 2 -15.39 -19.65 0.33
C GLU A 2 -14.13 -18.80 0.30
N LYS A 3 -13.56 -18.69 -0.89
CA LYS A 3 -12.39 -17.82 -1.14
C LYS A 3 -12.86 -16.56 -1.84
N ILE A 4 -12.39 -15.42 -1.37
CA ILE A 4 -12.68 -14.13 -2.01
C ILE A 4 -11.39 -13.37 -2.26
N VAL A 5 -11.43 -12.53 -3.28
CA VAL A 5 -10.34 -11.60 -3.58
C VAL A 5 -10.83 -10.19 -3.34
N ILE A 6 -10.09 -9.44 -2.56
CA ILE A 6 -10.40 -8.03 -2.29
C ILE A 6 -9.34 -7.19 -3.00
N ALA A 7 -9.78 -6.32 -3.90
CA ALA A 7 -8.90 -5.40 -4.60
C ALA A 7 -8.92 -4.05 -3.89
N LEU A 8 -7.75 -3.57 -3.50
CA LEU A 8 -7.61 -2.29 -2.81
C LEU A 8 -7.18 -1.22 -3.79
N GLY A 9 -8.05 -0.26 -4.02
CA GLY A 9 -7.76 0.91 -4.85
C GLY A 9 -7.04 2.00 -4.06
N GLY A 10 -6.81 3.14 -4.73
CA GLY A 10 -6.05 4.25 -4.17
C GLY A 10 -6.57 4.76 -2.83
N ASN A 11 -7.88 4.91 -2.69
CA ASN A 11 -8.49 5.45 -1.46
C ASN A 11 -8.38 4.51 -0.26
N ALA A 12 -8.20 3.22 -0.50
CA ALA A 12 -8.00 2.24 0.57
C ALA A 12 -6.56 2.23 1.08
N LEU A 13 -5.63 2.80 0.32
CA LEU A 13 -4.20 2.79 0.62
C LEU A 13 -3.68 4.18 1.02
N GLN A 14 -4.35 5.23 0.56
CA GLN A 14 -3.91 6.59 0.80
C GLN A 14 -5.09 7.54 0.68
N SER A 15 -5.23 8.43 1.61
CA SER A 15 -6.25 9.46 1.57
C SER A 15 -5.80 10.60 0.64
N GLY A 16 -6.60 10.90 -0.38
CA GLY A 16 -6.37 11.89 -1.43
C GLY A 16 -5.31 12.96 -1.18
N ASN A 17 -5.73 14.10 -0.62
CA ASN A 17 -4.83 15.25 -0.43
C ASN A 17 -4.06 15.25 0.88
N SER A 18 -4.31 14.31 1.76
CA SER A 18 -3.88 14.48 3.14
C SER A 18 -2.60 13.80 3.51
N GLY A 19 -1.97 13.08 2.61
CA GLY A 19 -0.77 12.60 3.17
C GLY A 19 -0.02 11.53 2.45
N ALA A 20 1.14 11.98 2.02
CA ALA A 20 2.14 11.11 1.44
C ALA A 20 3.10 10.54 2.48
N THR A 21 2.98 10.94 3.76
CA THR A 21 3.85 10.40 4.80
C THR A 21 3.52 8.94 5.08
N ALA A 22 4.51 8.19 5.54
CA ALA A 22 4.29 6.80 5.91
C ALA A 22 3.21 6.67 7.00
N GLU A 23 3.22 7.57 7.98
CA GLU A 23 2.23 7.58 9.05
C GLU A 23 0.82 7.78 8.53
N ALA A 24 0.61 8.76 7.65
CA ALA A 24 -0.70 9.04 7.09
C ALA A 24 -1.22 7.87 6.26
N GLN A 25 -0.37 7.27 5.45
CA GLN A 25 -0.73 6.11 4.66
C GLN A 25 -1.07 4.92 5.55
N LEU A 26 -0.29 4.68 6.59
CA LEU A 26 -0.54 3.59 7.53
C LEU A 26 -1.90 3.75 8.23
N GLU A 27 -2.27 4.97 8.62
CA GLU A 27 -3.57 5.23 9.25
C GLU A 27 -4.74 4.89 8.32
N VAL A 28 -4.63 5.20 7.03
CA VAL A 28 -5.65 4.84 6.04
C VAL A 28 -5.73 3.32 5.91
N VAL A 29 -4.59 2.66 5.81
CA VAL A 29 -4.52 1.20 5.66
C VAL A 29 -5.06 0.50 6.91
N LYS A 30 -4.84 1.05 8.10
CA LYS A 30 -5.41 0.50 9.34
C LYS A 30 -6.92 0.46 9.28
N LYS A 31 -7.57 1.53 8.83
CA LYS A 31 -9.03 1.54 8.67
C LYS A 31 -9.50 0.51 7.66
N THR A 32 -8.82 0.43 6.53
CA THR A 32 -9.13 -0.56 5.50
C THR A 32 -9.02 -1.98 6.06
N CYS A 33 -7.98 -2.25 6.82
CA CYS A 33 -7.76 -3.57 7.41
C CYS A 33 -8.76 -3.95 8.50
N GLU A 34 -9.35 -2.97 9.18
CA GLU A 34 -10.45 -3.26 10.12
C GLU A 34 -11.61 -3.92 9.40
N TYR A 35 -11.99 -3.42 8.23
CA TYR A 35 -13.06 -4.03 7.43
C TYR A 35 -12.66 -5.41 6.89
N ILE A 36 -11.41 -5.56 6.46
CA ILE A 36 -10.90 -6.84 5.99
C ILE A 36 -10.93 -7.88 7.11
N ALA A 37 -10.54 -7.49 8.32
CA ALA A 37 -10.58 -8.36 9.48
C ALA A 37 -12.01 -8.82 9.80
N GLU A 38 -12.98 -7.91 9.72
CA GLU A 38 -14.38 -8.26 9.90
C GLU A 38 -14.85 -9.31 8.89
N ILE A 39 -14.48 -9.15 7.64
CA ILE A 39 -14.81 -10.12 6.59
C ILE A 39 -14.15 -11.46 6.87
N SER A 40 -12.89 -11.44 7.28
CA SER A 40 -12.16 -12.67 7.64
C SER A 40 -12.83 -13.42 8.78
N MET A 41 -13.33 -12.70 9.78
CA MET A 41 -14.00 -13.31 10.92
C MET A 41 -15.32 -13.99 10.55
N LYS A 42 -15.87 -13.71 9.40
CA LYS A 42 -17.05 -14.41 8.88
C LYS A 42 -16.72 -15.74 8.22
N GLY A 43 -15.45 -16.14 8.19
CA GLY A 43 -15.03 -17.44 7.72
C GLY A 43 -14.55 -17.49 6.27
N TYR A 44 -14.31 -16.34 5.64
CA TYR A 44 -13.79 -16.32 4.28
C TYR A 44 -12.27 -16.40 4.25
N ASP A 45 -11.74 -17.14 3.27
CA ASP A 45 -10.34 -17.05 2.90
C ASP A 45 -10.16 -15.85 1.99
N ILE A 46 -9.24 -14.95 2.33
CA ILE A 46 -9.09 -13.69 1.63
C ILE A 46 -7.74 -13.61 0.92
N GLY A 47 -7.78 -13.32 -0.39
CA GLY A 47 -6.63 -12.86 -1.12
C GLY A 47 -6.71 -11.36 -1.31
N LEU A 48 -5.63 -10.64 -1.03
CA LEU A 48 -5.57 -9.21 -1.24
C LEU A 48 -4.74 -8.87 -2.47
N VAL A 49 -5.25 -7.99 -3.31
CA VAL A 49 -4.49 -7.39 -4.39
C VAL A 49 -4.59 -5.87 -4.29
N HIS A 50 -3.59 -5.17 -4.75
CA HIS A 50 -3.58 -3.71 -4.64
C HIS A 50 -2.83 -3.07 -5.79
N GLY A 51 -3.19 -1.81 -6.09
CA GLY A 51 -2.43 -0.98 -6.99
C GLY A 51 -1.33 -0.22 -6.26
N ASN A 52 -0.62 0.63 -6.99
CA ASN A 52 0.48 1.41 -6.42
C ASN A 52 0.68 2.77 -7.11
N GLY A 53 -0.33 3.28 -7.80
CA GLY A 53 -0.20 4.47 -8.65
C GLY A 53 0.46 5.67 -7.97
N PRO A 54 -0.12 6.24 -6.91
CA PRO A 54 0.49 7.39 -6.23
C PRO A 54 1.83 7.05 -5.59
N GLN A 55 1.97 5.84 -5.09
CA GLN A 55 3.17 5.41 -4.37
C GLN A 55 4.38 5.29 -5.29
N VAL A 56 4.22 4.62 -6.44
CA VAL A 56 5.32 4.48 -7.38
C VAL A 56 5.72 5.84 -7.97
N GLY A 57 4.75 6.70 -8.20
CA GLY A 57 5.00 8.05 -8.70
C GLY A 57 5.89 8.86 -7.77
N ARG A 58 5.63 8.79 -6.46
CA ARG A 58 6.46 9.51 -5.47
C ARG A 58 7.85 8.92 -5.33
N ILE A 59 7.97 7.61 -5.36
CA ILE A 59 9.29 6.96 -5.30
C ILE A 59 10.10 7.36 -6.52
N LEU A 60 9.49 7.34 -7.69
CA LEU A 60 10.16 7.75 -8.93
C LEU A 60 10.60 9.22 -8.86
N LEU A 61 9.71 10.10 -8.39
CA LEU A 61 10.03 11.52 -8.23
C LEU A 61 11.19 11.74 -7.28
N ALA A 62 11.18 11.06 -6.13
CA ALA A 62 12.24 11.16 -5.14
C ALA A 62 13.58 10.69 -5.72
N SER A 63 13.56 9.56 -6.44
CA SER A 63 14.75 9.00 -7.06
C SER A 63 15.32 9.94 -8.13
N GLU A 64 14.47 10.48 -8.99
CA GLU A 64 14.90 11.41 -10.04
C GLU A 64 15.39 12.74 -9.47
N THR A 65 14.78 13.23 -8.41
CA THR A 65 15.18 14.48 -7.76
C THR A 65 16.60 14.39 -7.20
N ALA A 66 16.98 13.24 -6.68
CA ALA A 66 18.29 13.03 -6.06
C ALA A 66 19.35 12.47 -7.02
N LYS A 67 19.06 12.39 -8.32
CA LYS A 67 19.94 11.70 -9.28
C LYS A 67 21.36 12.27 -9.38
N ASP A 68 21.56 13.53 -9.03
CA ASP A 68 22.87 14.16 -9.05
C ASP A 68 23.71 13.80 -7.82
N VAL A 69 23.08 13.22 -6.81
CA VAL A 69 23.73 12.79 -5.56
C VAL A 69 23.90 11.28 -5.53
N THR A 70 22.89 10.56 -5.99
CA THR A 70 22.89 9.11 -6.03
C THR A 70 22.13 8.63 -7.27
N PRO A 71 22.53 7.51 -7.89
CA PRO A 71 21.87 7.04 -9.09
C PRO A 71 20.38 6.85 -8.92
N ALA A 72 19.60 7.33 -9.90
CA ALA A 72 18.16 7.11 -9.89
C ALA A 72 17.83 5.64 -10.16
N MET A 73 16.79 5.15 -9.52
CA MET A 73 16.27 3.80 -9.77
C MET A 73 15.36 3.80 -10.98
N PRO A 74 15.43 2.77 -11.84
CA PRO A 74 14.53 2.68 -12.99
C PRO A 74 13.09 2.42 -12.53
N PHE A 75 12.14 2.67 -13.42
CA PHE A 75 10.72 2.61 -13.10
C PHE A 75 10.28 1.25 -12.53
N ASP A 76 10.76 0.17 -13.12
CA ASP A 76 10.42 -1.18 -12.66
C ASP A 76 10.89 -1.44 -11.23
N VAL A 77 12.07 -0.94 -10.86
CA VAL A 77 12.59 -1.05 -9.50
C VAL A 77 11.78 -0.18 -8.55
N CYS A 78 11.41 1.03 -8.96
CA CYS A 78 10.52 1.88 -8.16
C CYS A 78 9.17 1.21 -7.93
N GLY A 79 8.66 0.50 -8.93
CA GLY A 79 7.44 -0.30 -8.80
C GLY A 79 7.59 -1.38 -7.72
N ALA A 80 8.68 -2.12 -7.77
CA ALA A 80 8.98 -3.15 -6.77
C ALA A 80 9.09 -2.56 -5.37
N MET A 81 9.72 -1.40 -5.23
CA MET A 81 9.84 -0.69 -3.95
C MET A 81 8.46 -0.31 -3.39
N SER A 82 7.57 0.19 -4.25
CA SER A 82 6.21 0.56 -3.83
C SER A 82 5.40 -0.66 -3.39
N GLN A 83 5.51 -1.76 -4.10
CA GLN A 83 4.83 -3.00 -3.72
C GLN A 83 5.32 -3.49 -2.35
N GLY A 84 6.62 -3.40 -2.13
CA GLY A 84 7.23 -3.80 -0.87
C GLY A 84 6.68 -3.01 0.32
N TYR A 85 6.66 -1.68 0.22
CA TYR A 85 6.22 -0.90 1.38
C TYR A 85 4.70 -0.95 1.58
N ILE A 86 3.91 -1.05 0.52
CA ILE A 86 2.46 -1.22 0.65
C ILE A 86 2.16 -2.56 1.34
N GLY A 87 2.82 -3.63 0.91
CA GLY A 87 2.69 -4.95 1.54
C GLY A 87 3.09 -4.92 3.01
N TYR A 88 4.15 -4.19 3.33
CA TYR A 88 4.59 -3.99 4.71
C TYR A 88 3.52 -3.28 5.54
N HIS A 89 2.93 -2.21 5.02
CA HIS A 89 1.84 -1.51 5.70
C HIS A 89 0.64 -2.43 5.94
N LEU A 90 0.27 -3.21 4.93
CA LEU A 90 -0.85 -4.15 5.05
C LEU A 90 -0.58 -5.19 6.14
N GLN A 91 0.61 -5.75 6.19
CA GLN A 91 0.99 -6.69 7.24
C GLN A 91 0.91 -6.05 8.63
N GLN A 92 1.45 -4.84 8.78
CA GLN A 92 1.40 -4.14 10.06
C GLN A 92 -0.03 -3.85 10.48
N ALA A 93 -0.86 -3.36 9.55
CA ALA A 93 -2.24 -3.01 9.85
C ALA A 93 -3.09 -4.24 10.20
N LEU A 94 -2.91 -5.35 9.47
CA LEU A 94 -3.65 -6.58 9.75
C LEU A 94 -3.28 -7.19 11.10
N LYS A 95 -2.05 -7.02 11.53
CA LYS A 95 -1.60 -7.49 12.84
C LYS A 95 -2.37 -6.84 13.98
N TYR A 96 -2.78 -5.59 13.81
CA TYR A 96 -3.52 -4.83 14.84
C TYR A 96 -5.03 -4.86 14.66
N ALA A 97 -5.51 -5.43 13.58
CA ALA A 97 -6.95 -5.45 13.27
C ALA A 97 -7.71 -6.66 13.91
#